data_4c5f6f5fc9e3e7abbc7ed3eed901146e
#
_entry.id   4c5f6f5fc9e3e7abbc7ed3eed901146e
#
_cell.length_a   1.000
_cell.length_b   1.000
_cell.length_c   1.000
_cell.angle_alpha   90.00
_cell.angle_beta   90.00
_cell.angle_gamma   90.00
#
_symmetry.space_group_name_H-M   'P 1'
#
loop_
_entity.id
_entity.type
_entity.pdbx_description
1 polymer ?
#
loop_
_entity_poly.entity_id
_entity_poly.type
_entity_poly.pdbx_seq_one_letter_code
_entity_poly.pdbx_strand_id
1 'polypeptide(L)'
;MTAPNTPDGSTPGPTVVLAPDSFKGTATGPEAAEWIAAGFTEICPDAEIILVPMADGGEGTASCFSGEVCTLPTVTAAGRLTEASYVFDATGGGSGVAQAYIDVAAASGLPAVADTPVPGTGDTFGTGVLIADAVSRGAAHIVLGLGGSATVDGGTGILIALGAQPLDVTGRALPQGGEHLAELADIDTAQLNVRAAVVEWTLLADVTAPVTGPEGAAAVFGPQKGADPELIGRLDAGLHRFCDFADIYPGTPGYGAAGGVPVGLHWLSSVVTGGAPRLHLRPGAETVAEAVGLPGFAADSDLVVTGEGRVDGQSFTGKVVGTVLDIAGRADTPAAVVAGEIRTELPDGVIGIELGPRSDADGPRRTESQLRDAGRRLAERYLETCTDQG
;
A
#
# COMPACT_ATOMS: atom_id res chain seq x y z
N MET A 1 -32.95 -20.61 -10.32
CA MET A 1 -32.48 -21.92 -9.82
C MET A 1 -32.78 -21.95 -8.33
N THR A 2 -33.56 -22.92 -7.84
CA THR A 2 -33.91 -23.04 -6.43
C THR A 2 -32.68 -23.44 -5.62
N ALA A 3 -32.38 -22.67 -4.56
CA ALA A 3 -31.30 -22.96 -3.61
C ALA A 3 -31.41 -24.38 -3.03
N PRO A 4 -30.30 -25.05 -2.67
CA PRO A 4 -30.34 -26.34 -2.02
C PRO A 4 -30.87 -26.20 -0.60
N ASN A 5 -32.01 -26.87 -0.32
CA ASN A 5 -32.58 -26.99 1.02
C ASN A 5 -31.59 -27.77 1.92
N THR A 6 -31.12 -27.17 2.99
CA THR A 6 -30.45 -27.89 4.07
C THR A 6 -31.42 -28.82 4.81
N PRO A 7 -30.96 -29.96 5.38
CA PRO A 7 -31.83 -30.94 6.03
C PRO A 7 -32.61 -30.44 7.26
N ASP A 8 -32.29 -29.25 7.77
CA ASP A 8 -32.83 -28.68 9.01
C ASP A 8 -33.85 -27.53 8.80
N GLY A 9 -34.21 -27.20 7.58
CA GLY A 9 -35.25 -26.18 7.28
C GLY A 9 -34.89 -24.74 7.70
N SER A 10 -33.67 -24.47 8.14
CA SER A 10 -33.19 -23.12 8.41
C SER A 10 -32.78 -22.46 7.10
N THR A 11 -33.21 -21.23 6.87
CA THR A 11 -32.68 -20.39 5.80
C THR A 11 -31.19 -20.18 6.10
N PRO A 12 -30.28 -20.43 5.15
CA PRO A 12 -28.86 -20.14 5.37
C PRO A 12 -28.70 -18.66 5.77
N GLY A 13 -27.77 -18.40 6.70
CA GLY A 13 -27.42 -17.04 7.10
C GLY A 13 -26.84 -16.24 5.94
N PRO A 14 -26.72 -14.91 6.06
CA PRO A 14 -26.15 -14.09 4.99
C PRO A 14 -24.65 -14.37 4.82
N THR A 15 -24.20 -14.31 3.57
CA THR A 15 -22.75 -14.30 3.23
C THR A 15 -22.26 -12.86 3.26
N VAL A 16 -21.30 -12.56 4.12
CA VAL A 16 -20.76 -11.20 4.34
C VAL A 16 -19.28 -11.15 4.02
N VAL A 17 -18.90 -10.31 3.08
CA VAL A 17 -17.50 -10.04 2.73
C VAL A 17 -16.99 -8.84 3.53
N LEU A 18 -15.90 -9.01 4.28
CA LEU A 18 -15.23 -7.96 5.04
C LEU A 18 -13.92 -7.58 4.37
N ALA A 19 -13.89 -6.41 3.74
CA ALA A 19 -12.80 -5.89 2.92
C ALA A 19 -12.31 -4.50 3.40
N PRO A 20 -11.93 -4.34 4.70
CA PRO A 20 -11.42 -3.06 5.21
C PRO A 20 -9.96 -2.83 4.84
N ASP A 21 -9.57 -1.56 4.79
CA ASP A 21 -8.18 -1.11 4.90
C ASP A 21 -7.74 -1.08 6.37
N SER A 22 -6.51 -0.73 6.60
CA SER A 22 -5.94 -0.49 7.93
C SER A 22 -6.58 0.74 8.61
N PHE A 23 -6.79 0.66 9.91
CA PHE A 23 -7.11 1.82 10.76
C PHE A 23 -5.80 2.42 11.28
N LYS A 24 -5.16 3.26 10.46
CA LYS A 24 -3.78 3.73 10.62
C LYS A 24 -3.38 4.04 12.07
N GLY A 25 -2.34 3.36 12.52
CA GLY A 25 -1.79 3.49 13.89
C GLY A 25 -2.59 2.78 14.98
N THR A 26 -3.68 2.03 14.65
CA THR A 26 -4.54 1.39 15.66
C THR A 26 -4.95 -0.05 15.34
N ALA A 27 -5.11 -0.41 14.07
CA ALA A 27 -5.38 -1.78 13.62
C ALA A 27 -4.91 -2.00 12.19
N THR A 28 -4.39 -3.17 11.90
CA THR A 28 -4.14 -3.63 10.52
C THR A 28 -5.47 -4.00 9.84
N GLY A 29 -5.47 -4.09 8.51
CA GLY A 29 -6.65 -4.54 7.76
C GLY A 29 -7.18 -5.91 8.21
N PRO A 30 -6.32 -6.95 8.36
CA PRO A 30 -6.73 -8.24 8.91
C PRO A 30 -7.36 -8.15 10.31
N GLU A 31 -6.72 -7.44 11.27
CA GLU A 31 -7.28 -7.25 12.61
C GLU A 31 -8.63 -6.53 12.58
N ALA A 32 -8.77 -5.51 11.75
CA ALA A 32 -10.03 -4.80 11.59
C ALA A 32 -11.14 -5.73 11.06
N ALA A 33 -10.84 -6.54 10.04
CA ALA A 33 -11.77 -7.52 9.50
C ALA A 33 -12.19 -8.55 10.55
N GLU A 34 -11.24 -9.12 11.31
CA GLU A 34 -11.51 -10.10 12.36
C GLU A 34 -12.40 -9.52 13.49
N TRP A 35 -12.13 -8.29 13.94
CA TRP A 35 -12.87 -7.68 15.02
C TRP A 35 -14.28 -7.24 14.60
N ILE A 36 -14.47 -6.77 13.38
CA ILE A 36 -15.79 -6.50 12.80
C ILE A 36 -16.57 -7.81 12.67
N ALA A 37 -15.93 -8.88 12.15
CA ALA A 37 -16.52 -10.21 12.03
C ALA A 37 -17.01 -10.74 13.37
N ALA A 38 -16.18 -10.65 14.40
CA ALA A 38 -16.51 -11.11 15.74
C ALA A 38 -17.76 -10.40 16.32
N GLY A 39 -17.89 -9.10 16.06
CA GLY A 39 -19.08 -8.35 16.46
C GLY A 39 -20.33 -8.71 15.65
N PHE A 40 -20.19 -8.85 14.34
CA PHE A 40 -21.29 -9.20 13.44
C PHE A 40 -21.89 -10.57 13.78
N THR A 41 -21.05 -11.57 14.01
CA THR A 41 -21.48 -12.93 14.35
C THR A 41 -22.10 -13.07 15.75
N GLU A 42 -21.90 -12.12 16.66
CA GLU A 42 -22.64 -12.08 17.92
C GLU A 42 -24.15 -11.85 17.71
N ILE A 43 -24.54 -11.12 16.68
CA ILE A 43 -25.94 -10.81 16.34
C ILE A 43 -26.47 -11.76 15.26
N CYS A 44 -25.65 -12.12 14.28
CA CYS A 44 -25.97 -13.06 13.19
C CYS A 44 -25.04 -14.28 13.25
N PRO A 45 -25.28 -15.24 14.17
CA PRO A 45 -24.39 -16.38 14.36
C PRO A 45 -24.35 -17.35 13.18
N ASP A 46 -25.37 -17.33 12.32
CA ASP A 46 -25.45 -18.18 11.11
C ASP A 46 -24.85 -17.49 9.87
N ALA A 47 -24.28 -16.28 9.99
CA ALA A 47 -23.64 -15.59 8.88
C ALA A 47 -22.35 -16.29 8.45
N GLU A 48 -22.19 -16.49 7.15
CA GLU A 48 -20.91 -16.90 6.54
C GLU A 48 -20.04 -15.64 6.33
N ILE A 49 -18.87 -15.59 7.00
CA ILE A 49 -17.96 -14.44 6.94
C ILE A 49 -16.77 -14.77 6.07
N ILE A 50 -16.53 -13.93 5.04
CA ILE A 50 -15.36 -14.01 4.15
C ILE A 50 -14.47 -12.80 4.45
N LEU A 51 -13.26 -13.04 4.96
CA LEU A 51 -12.28 -12.00 5.25
C LEU A 51 -11.40 -11.75 4.03
N VAL A 52 -11.45 -10.54 3.50
CA VAL A 52 -10.68 -10.11 2.31
C VAL A 52 -10.02 -8.76 2.64
N PRO A 53 -9.04 -8.71 3.57
CA PRO A 53 -8.41 -7.44 3.93
C PRO A 53 -7.77 -6.79 2.72
N MET A 54 -7.90 -5.46 2.63
CA MET A 54 -7.49 -4.65 1.51
C MET A 54 -6.34 -3.71 1.87
N ALA A 55 -5.69 -3.17 0.85
CA ALA A 55 -4.70 -2.12 0.98
C ALA A 55 -4.63 -1.27 -0.32
N ASP A 56 -4.11 -0.05 -0.21
CA ASP A 56 -4.03 0.93 -1.30
C ASP A 56 -2.63 1.05 -1.94
N GLY A 57 -1.73 0.09 -1.75
CA GLY A 57 -0.33 0.21 -2.17
C GLY A 57 0.57 0.83 -1.10
N GLY A 58 0.03 1.06 0.11
CA GLY A 58 0.76 1.53 1.29
C GLY A 58 1.25 0.40 2.20
N GLU A 59 1.42 0.74 3.49
CA GLU A 59 1.81 -0.21 4.53
C GLU A 59 0.77 -1.33 4.67
N GLY A 60 1.23 -2.58 4.67
CA GLY A 60 0.39 -3.77 4.78
C GLY A 60 -0.07 -4.36 3.46
N THR A 61 0.25 -3.73 2.33
CA THR A 61 -0.12 -4.22 1.00
C THR A 61 0.45 -5.61 0.72
N ALA A 62 1.72 -5.85 1.05
CA ALA A 62 2.35 -7.15 0.86
C ALA A 62 1.61 -8.28 1.59
N SER A 63 1.02 -8.00 2.75
CA SER A 63 0.28 -9.00 3.54
C SER A 63 -1.07 -9.41 2.95
N CYS A 64 -1.58 -8.69 1.95
CA CYS A 64 -2.79 -9.08 1.22
C CYS A 64 -2.54 -10.23 0.23
N PHE A 65 -1.29 -10.51 -0.09
CA PHE A 65 -0.92 -11.54 -1.05
C PHE A 65 -0.49 -12.84 -0.36
N SER A 66 -0.72 -13.96 -1.03
CA SER A 66 -0.33 -15.28 -0.54
C SER A 66 1.14 -15.56 -0.82
N GLY A 67 1.84 -16.21 0.12
CA GLY A 67 3.24 -16.59 -0.04
C GLY A 67 3.96 -16.83 1.29
N GLU A 68 5.25 -17.04 1.22
CA GLU A 68 6.13 -17.16 2.38
C GLU A 68 6.48 -15.75 2.90
N VAL A 69 6.23 -15.50 4.18
CA VAL A 69 6.69 -14.27 4.83
C VAL A 69 8.19 -14.38 5.12
N CYS A 70 8.97 -13.53 4.46
CA CYS A 70 10.42 -13.48 4.60
C CYS A 70 10.79 -12.26 5.46
N THR A 71 11.35 -12.50 6.65
CA THR A 71 11.83 -11.45 7.56
C THR A 71 13.33 -11.46 7.63
N LEU A 72 13.97 -10.30 7.48
CA LEU A 72 15.43 -10.19 7.49
C LEU A 72 15.89 -8.89 8.15
N PRO A 73 17.12 -8.86 8.70
CA PRO A 73 17.75 -7.64 9.20
C PRO A 73 17.98 -6.65 8.05
N THR A 74 17.63 -5.39 8.30
CA THR A 74 17.84 -4.27 7.38
C THR A 74 18.03 -2.98 8.15
N VAL A 75 17.85 -1.83 7.50
CA VAL A 75 17.91 -0.51 8.14
C VAL A 75 16.66 0.31 7.82
N THR A 76 16.29 1.20 8.73
CA THR A 76 15.26 2.22 8.48
C THR A 76 15.76 3.28 7.50
N ALA A 77 14.88 4.19 7.04
CA ALA A 77 15.29 5.35 6.23
C ALA A 77 16.37 6.22 6.91
N ALA A 78 16.47 6.19 8.25
CA ALA A 78 17.48 6.88 9.04
C ALA A 78 18.76 6.04 9.27
N GLY A 79 18.95 4.91 8.60
CA GLY A 79 20.09 4.03 8.76
C GLY A 79 20.13 3.26 10.09
N ARG A 80 19.05 3.26 10.89
CA ARG A 80 18.96 2.50 12.14
C ARG A 80 18.65 1.03 11.85
N LEU A 81 19.36 0.12 12.53
CA LEU A 81 19.10 -1.32 12.39
C LEU A 81 17.66 -1.66 12.77
N THR A 82 17.02 -2.48 11.94
CA THR A 82 15.68 -3.00 12.13
C THR A 82 15.53 -4.36 11.47
N GLU A 83 14.38 -4.99 11.66
CA GLU A 83 13.93 -6.13 10.86
C GLU A 83 12.74 -5.67 10.01
N ALA A 84 12.66 -6.13 8.78
CA ALA A 84 11.52 -5.88 7.91
C ALA A 84 11.14 -7.15 7.14
N SER A 85 9.87 -7.23 6.75
CA SER A 85 9.32 -8.40 6.10
C SER A 85 8.77 -8.06 4.72
N TYR A 86 8.76 -9.07 3.85
CA TYR A 86 8.06 -9.08 2.57
C TYR A 86 7.45 -10.45 2.31
N VAL A 87 6.58 -10.58 1.31
CA VAL A 87 5.98 -11.86 0.95
C VAL A 87 6.62 -12.37 -0.34
N PHE A 88 7.03 -13.64 -0.35
CA PHE A 88 7.61 -14.34 -1.51
C PHE A 88 6.70 -15.46 -1.98
N ASP A 89 6.25 -15.40 -3.22
CA ASP A 89 5.48 -16.45 -3.87
C ASP A 89 6.31 -17.14 -4.97
N ALA A 90 6.78 -18.33 -4.68
CA ALA A 90 7.57 -19.12 -5.63
C ALA A 90 6.77 -19.59 -6.86
N THR A 91 5.43 -19.57 -6.78
CA THR A 91 4.52 -20.01 -7.84
C THR A 91 3.95 -18.88 -8.69
N GLY A 92 4.02 -17.65 -8.18
CA GLY A 92 3.48 -16.45 -8.83
C GLY A 92 1.99 -16.54 -9.10
N GLY A 93 1.21 -16.95 -8.10
CA GLY A 93 -0.23 -17.15 -8.27
C GLY A 93 -0.60 -18.22 -9.29
N GLY A 94 0.32 -19.18 -9.56
CA GLY A 94 0.14 -20.22 -10.56
C GLY A 94 0.67 -19.89 -11.96
N SER A 95 1.24 -18.68 -12.16
CA SER A 95 1.88 -18.30 -13.44
C SER A 95 3.19 -19.06 -13.71
N GLY A 96 3.80 -19.64 -12.67
CA GLY A 96 5.12 -20.26 -12.73
C GLY A 96 6.29 -19.27 -12.69
N VAL A 97 6.02 -17.98 -12.52
CA VAL A 97 7.03 -16.92 -12.39
C VAL A 97 7.08 -16.50 -10.92
N ALA A 98 8.19 -16.75 -10.24
CA ALA A 98 8.34 -16.37 -8.83
C ALA A 98 8.19 -14.85 -8.66
N GLN A 99 7.39 -14.45 -7.66
CA GLN A 99 7.05 -13.05 -7.36
C GLN A 99 7.42 -12.67 -5.94
N ALA A 100 7.66 -11.38 -5.71
CA ALA A 100 7.80 -10.83 -4.37
C ALA A 100 6.90 -9.59 -4.23
N TYR A 101 6.26 -9.48 -3.07
CA TYR A 101 5.41 -8.36 -2.69
C TYR A 101 6.09 -7.63 -1.55
N ILE A 102 6.45 -6.38 -1.78
CA ILE A 102 7.29 -5.59 -0.87
C ILE A 102 6.63 -4.23 -0.66
N ASP A 103 6.53 -3.77 0.58
CA ASP A 103 6.12 -2.40 0.89
C ASP A 103 7.37 -1.55 1.14
N VAL A 104 7.50 -0.41 0.47
CA VAL A 104 8.58 0.56 0.78
C VAL A 104 8.52 0.94 2.26
N ALA A 105 7.32 1.05 2.80
CA ALA A 105 7.10 1.39 4.21
C ALA A 105 7.63 0.34 5.20
N ALA A 106 7.82 -0.91 4.79
CA ALA A 106 8.30 -1.98 5.67
C ALA A 106 9.70 -1.67 6.25
N ALA A 107 10.59 -1.08 5.45
CA ALA A 107 11.91 -0.66 5.90
C ALA A 107 12.07 0.88 5.89
N SER A 108 11.54 1.56 4.85
CA SER A 108 11.76 3.00 4.62
C SER A 108 10.50 3.83 4.92
N GLY A 109 9.68 3.40 5.89
CA GLY A 109 8.40 4.01 6.24
C GLY A 109 8.48 5.17 7.23
N LEU A 110 7.49 6.08 7.14
CA LEU A 110 7.32 7.24 8.04
C LEU A 110 7.27 6.86 9.53
N PRO A 111 6.52 5.82 9.96
CA PRO A 111 6.45 5.47 11.38
C PRO A 111 7.80 5.15 12.01
N ALA A 112 8.70 4.52 11.25
CA ALA A 112 10.02 4.12 11.74
C ALA A 112 10.99 5.29 12.01
N VAL A 113 10.66 6.50 11.54
CA VAL A 113 11.47 7.72 11.71
C VAL A 113 10.68 8.88 12.29
N ALA A 114 9.49 8.63 12.84
CA ALA A 114 8.61 9.67 13.38
C ALA A 114 9.24 10.46 14.54
N ASP A 115 10.14 9.82 15.33
CA ASP A 115 10.89 10.42 16.41
C ASP A 115 12.05 11.33 15.93
N THR A 116 12.55 11.09 14.72
CA THR A 116 13.69 11.80 14.14
C THR A 116 13.52 11.81 12.61
N PRO A 117 12.70 12.70 12.06
CA PRO A 117 12.51 12.81 10.63
C PRO A 117 13.82 13.11 9.87
N VAL A 118 14.02 12.46 8.73
CA VAL A 118 15.25 12.55 7.93
C VAL A 118 14.94 12.90 6.46
N PRO A 119 14.21 13.98 6.18
CA PRO A 119 13.70 14.26 4.83
C PRO A 119 14.80 14.46 3.77
N GLY A 120 15.99 14.96 4.16
CA GLY A 120 17.11 15.19 3.24
C GLY A 120 18.06 14.00 3.13
N THR A 121 18.36 13.35 4.26
CA THR A 121 19.37 12.29 4.38
C THR A 121 18.79 10.89 4.39
N GLY A 122 17.47 10.76 4.57
CA GLY A 122 16.80 9.46 4.55
C GLY A 122 16.77 8.85 3.17
N ASP A 123 17.00 7.55 3.09
CA ASP A 123 17.04 6.81 1.85
C ASP A 123 16.23 5.50 1.87
N THR A 124 16.14 4.89 0.69
CA THR A 124 15.44 3.63 0.45
C THR A 124 16.37 2.40 0.50
N PHE A 125 17.56 2.51 1.10
CA PHE A 125 18.53 1.41 1.14
C PHE A 125 17.94 0.15 1.79
N GLY A 126 17.24 0.31 2.91
CA GLY A 126 16.61 -0.82 3.61
C GLY A 126 15.60 -1.57 2.75
N THR A 127 14.80 -0.87 1.96
CA THR A 127 13.91 -1.47 0.97
C THR A 127 14.70 -2.21 -0.11
N GLY A 128 15.82 -1.63 -0.55
CA GLY A 128 16.72 -2.27 -1.51
C GLY A 128 17.31 -3.60 -1.01
N VAL A 129 17.55 -3.73 0.30
CA VAL A 129 18.00 -4.99 0.92
C VAL A 129 16.92 -6.08 0.78
N LEU A 130 15.63 -5.74 1.03
CA LEU A 130 14.52 -6.68 0.81
C LEU A 130 14.43 -7.13 -0.65
N ILE A 131 14.57 -6.17 -1.57
CA ILE A 131 14.57 -6.44 -3.02
C ILE A 131 15.74 -7.37 -3.40
N ALA A 132 16.94 -7.13 -2.88
CA ALA A 132 18.12 -7.96 -3.15
C ALA A 132 17.92 -9.40 -2.66
N ASP A 133 17.32 -9.61 -1.49
CA ASP A 133 16.98 -10.95 -0.98
C ASP A 133 15.93 -11.62 -1.87
N ALA A 134 14.85 -10.93 -2.22
CA ALA A 134 13.80 -11.46 -3.11
C ALA A 134 14.38 -11.92 -4.48
N VAL A 135 15.24 -11.10 -5.08
CA VAL A 135 15.94 -11.42 -6.34
C VAL A 135 16.88 -12.64 -6.16
N SER A 136 17.55 -12.74 -5.01
CA SER A 136 18.42 -13.88 -4.71
C SER A 136 17.65 -15.19 -4.57
N ARG A 137 16.41 -15.15 -4.08
CA ARG A 137 15.47 -16.27 -4.01
C ARG A 137 14.85 -16.62 -5.37
N GLY A 138 15.05 -15.78 -6.38
CA GLY A 138 14.60 -16.04 -7.75
C GLY A 138 13.36 -15.25 -8.18
N ALA A 139 12.95 -14.22 -7.45
CA ALA A 139 11.88 -13.34 -7.90
C ALA A 139 12.24 -12.74 -9.26
N ALA A 140 11.39 -12.96 -10.25
CA ALA A 140 11.48 -12.37 -11.58
C ALA A 140 10.45 -11.27 -11.80
N HIS A 141 9.47 -11.15 -10.91
CA HIS A 141 8.51 -10.07 -10.84
C HIS A 141 8.43 -9.54 -9.40
N ILE A 142 8.51 -8.22 -9.23
CA ILE A 142 8.37 -7.56 -7.93
C ILE A 142 7.19 -6.60 -7.99
N VAL A 143 6.25 -6.79 -7.08
CA VAL A 143 5.15 -5.86 -6.80
C VAL A 143 5.58 -5.00 -5.61
N LEU A 144 5.74 -3.69 -5.83
CA LEU A 144 6.25 -2.76 -4.83
C LEU A 144 5.18 -1.75 -4.44
N GLY A 145 4.73 -1.80 -3.19
CA GLY A 145 3.83 -0.81 -2.59
C GLY A 145 4.60 0.47 -2.25
N LEU A 146 4.20 1.61 -2.81
CA LEU A 146 4.92 2.88 -2.71
C LEU A 146 4.42 3.81 -1.58
N GLY A 147 3.26 3.51 -1.01
CA GLY A 147 2.66 4.35 0.03
C GLY A 147 3.44 4.35 1.34
N GLY A 148 3.25 5.40 2.17
CA GLY A 148 3.81 5.48 3.51
C GLY A 148 5.32 5.74 3.62
N SER A 149 6.04 6.02 2.52
CA SER A 149 7.49 6.24 2.51
C SER A 149 7.94 7.49 3.27
N ALA A 150 9.12 7.41 3.91
CA ALA A 150 9.76 8.53 4.62
C ALA A 150 10.79 9.30 3.78
N THR A 151 11.10 8.86 2.57
CA THR A 151 12.25 9.27 1.77
C THR A 151 11.87 10.14 0.58
N VAL A 152 12.82 10.95 0.08
CA VAL A 152 12.73 11.71 -1.17
C VAL A 152 14.08 11.58 -1.91
N ASP A 153 14.51 10.35 -2.14
CA ASP A 153 15.83 10.00 -2.67
C ASP A 153 15.82 9.51 -4.13
N GLY A 154 14.66 9.58 -4.80
CA GLY A 154 14.53 9.06 -6.17
C GLY A 154 14.74 7.54 -6.29
N GLY A 155 14.79 6.81 -5.17
CA GLY A 155 15.08 5.39 -5.14
C GLY A 155 16.58 5.06 -5.18
N THR A 156 17.46 6.05 -4.99
CA THR A 156 18.93 5.82 -5.02
C THR A 156 19.42 4.89 -3.92
N GLY A 157 18.77 4.87 -2.76
CA GLY A 157 19.07 3.89 -1.71
C GLY A 157 18.85 2.45 -2.20
N ILE A 158 17.76 2.18 -2.93
CA ILE A 158 17.54 0.88 -3.60
C ILE A 158 18.67 0.57 -4.57
N LEU A 159 19.07 1.54 -5.40
CA LEU A 159 20.15 1.35 -6.37
C LEU A 159 21.46 0.98 -5.67
N ILE A 160 21.81 1.67 -4.58
CA ILE A 160 23.02 1.39 -3.79
C ILE A 160 22.97 -0.03 -3.21
N ALA A 161 21.85 -0.46 -2.64
CA ALA A 161 21.69 -1.81 -2.12
C ALA A 161 21.81 -2.89 -3.20
N LEU A 162 21.47 -2.53 -4.45
CA LEU A 162 21.60 -3.41 -5.61
C LEU A 162 22.96 -3.27 -6.33
N GLY A 163 23.89 -2.49 -5.76
CA GLY A 163 25.28 -2.39 -6.25
C GLY A 163 25.50 -1.33 -7.32
N ALA A 164 24.60 -0.35 -7.48
CA ALA A 164 24.78 0.82 -8.34
C ALA A 164 25.07 2.05 -7.46
N GLN A 165 26.23 2.68 -7.63
CA GLN A 165 26.69 3.78 -6.76
C GLN A 165 26.59 5.12 -7.47
N PRO A 166 25.70 6.05 -7.04
CA PRO A 166 25.66 7.42 -7.53
C PRO A 166 26.98 8.17 -7.21
N LEU A 167 27.50 8.90 -8.20
CA LEU A 167 28.79 9.61 -8.13
C LEU A 167 28.64 11.10 -8.48
N ASP A 168 29.46 11.94 -7.85
CA ASP A 168 29.64 13.34 -8.21
C ASP A 168 30.60 13.50 -9.43
N VAL A 169 30.78 14.74 -9.90
CA VAL A 169 31.70 15.07 -11.03
C VAL A 169 33.17 14.70 -10.79
N THR A 170 33.54 14.44 -9.52
CA THR A 170 34.93 14.03 -9.14
C THR A 170 35.08 12.51 -9.04
N GLY A 171 33.98 11.75 -9.27
CA GLY A 171 33.95 10.30 -9.14
C GLY A 171 33.81 9.81 -7.69
N ARG A 172 33.42 10.68 -6.74
CA ARG A 172 33.15 10.28 -5.36
C ARG A 172 31.71 9.89 -5.20
N ALA A 173 31.46 8.90 -4.32
CA ALA A 173 30.12 8.51 -3.94
C ALA A 173 29.33 9.69 -3.34
N LEU A 174 28.10 9.89 -3.83
CA LEU A 174 27.19 10.86 -3.20
C LEU A 174 26.82 10.41 -1.79
N PRO A 175 26.64 11.37 -0.84
CA PRO A 175 26.03 11.06 0.46
C PRO A 175 24.63 10.44 0.29
N GLN A 176 24.19 9.72 1.32
CA GLN A 176 22.85 9.13 1.35
C GLN A 176 21.74 10.19 1.36
N GLY A 177 20.57 9.82 0.84
CA GLY A 177 19.40 10.67 0.75
C GLY A 177 19.34 11.52 -0.51
N GLY A 178 18.29 12.34 -0.60
CA GLY A 178 17.98 13.12 -1.80
C GLY A 178 18.62 14.51 -1.87
N GLU A 179 19.09 15.07 -0.74
CA GLU A 179 19.54 16.46 -0.70
C GLU A 179 20.81 16.75 -1.52
N HIS A 180 21.59 15.71 -1.85
CA HIS A 180 22.80 15.81 -2.68
C HIS A 180 22.60 15.32 -4.13
N LEU A 181 21.41 14.88 -4.50
CA LEU A 181 21.15 14.38 -5.87
C LEU A 181 21.38 15.41 -6.96
N ALA A 182 21.32 16.72 -6.66
CA ALA A 182 21.68 17.77 -7.62
C ALA A 182 23.15 17.70 -8.09
N GLU A 183 24.02 17.01 -7.33
CA GLU A 183 25.43 16.80 -7.64
C GLU A 183 25.67 15.54 -8.49
N LEU A 184 24.62 14.77 -8.81
CA LEU A 184 24.72 13.52 -9.58
C LEU A 184 25.36 13.77 -10.95
N ALA A 185 26.46 13.10 -11.23
CA ALA A 185 27.17 13.15 -12.50
C ALA A 185 27.21 11.80 -13.22
N ASP A 186 27.32 10.69 -12.45
CA ASP A 186 27.41 9.34 -13.01
C ASP A 186 26.83 8.33 -11.98
N ILE A 187 26.59 7.10 -12.42
CA ILE A 187 26.25 5.96 -11.56
C ILE A 187 27.19 4.79 -11.92
N ASP A 188 28.06 4.43 -10.99
CA ASP A 188 28.93 3.25 -11.15
C ASP A 188 28.12 1.97 -11.03
N THR A 189 28.17 1.15 -12.08
CA THR A 189 27.46 -0.12 -12.19
C THR A 189 28.36 -1.35 -12.07
N ALA A 190 29.62 -1.17 -11.67
CA ALA A 190 30.60 -2.27 -11.62
C ALA A 190 30.18 -3.41 -10.67
N GLN A 191 29.40 -3.12 -9.66
CA GLN A 191 28.87 -4.10 -8.70
C GLN A 191 27.36 -4.37 -8.86
N LEU A 192 26.75 -3.89 -9.96
CA LEU A 192 25.31 -3.99 -10.17
C LEU A 192 24.82 -5.44 -10.16
N ASN A 193 23.81 -5.71 -9.37
CA ASN A 193 23.05 -6.95 -9.43
C ASN A 193 22.24 -7.01 -10.74
N VAL A 194 22.82 -7.61 -11.76
CA VAL A 194 22.23 -7.69 -13.12
C VAL A 194 20.86 -8.40 -13.10
N ARG A 195 20.64 -9.33 -12.15
CA ARG A 195 19.34 -9.98 -12.05
C ARG A 195 18.25 -9.01 -11.63
N ALA A 196 18.56 -8.06 -10.74
CA ALA A 196 17.60 -7.01 -10.33
C ALA A 196 17.25 -6.09 -11.50
N ALA A 197 18.18 -5.83 -12.41
CA ALA A 197 17.94 -4.96 -13.56
C ALA A 197 17.03 -5.57 -14.64
N VAL A 198 16.79 -6.89 -14.61
CA VAL A 198 15.90 -7.58 -15.57
C VAL A 198 14.57 -8.03 -14.96
N VAL A 199 14.34 -7.72 -13.69
CA VAL A 199 13.06 -7.96 -12.99
C VAL A 199 11.94 -7.16 -13.68
N GLU A 200 10.75 -7.73 -13.74
CA GLU A 200 9.53 -7.00 -14.04
C GLU A 200 9.00 -6.31 -12.78
N TRP A 201 8.66 -5.04 -12.90
CA TRP A 201 8.21 -4.21 -11.78
C TRP A 201 6.74 -3.83 -11.94
N THR A 202 5.93 -4.11 -10.94
CA THR A 202 4.63 -3.48 -10.76
C THR A 202 4.68 -2.57 -9.54
N LEU A 203 4.51 -1.28 -9.76
CA LEU A 203 4.54 -0.26 -8.71
C LEU A 203 3.12 0.13 -8.35
N LEU A 204 2.73 -0.06 -7.10
CA LEU A 204 1.40 0.24 -6.61
C LEU A 204 1.37 1.63 -5.97
N ALA A 205 0.59 2.54 -6.55
CA ALA A 205 0.43 3.89 -6.05
C ALA A 205 -0.92 4.49 -6.50
N ASP A 206 -1.60 5.15 -5.58
CA ASP A 206 -2.87 5.86 -5.82
C ASP A 206 -2.65 7.38 -5.97
N VAL A 207 -1.42 7.79 -6.34
CA VAL A 207 -1.06 9.17 -6.55
C VAL A 207 -0.60 9.42 -7.97
N THR A 208 -0.99 10.56 -8.53
CA THR A 208 -0.61 11.00 -9.88
C THR A 208 0.49 12.07 -9.87
N ALA A 209 1.05 12.40 -8.69
CA ALA A 209 2.07 13.42 -8.54
C ALA A 209 3.24 13.19 -9.51
N PRO A 210 3.67 14.21 -10.27
CA PRO A 210 4.88 14.14 -11.09
C PRO A 210 6.14 14.12 -10.20
N VAL A 211 7.31 13.98 -10.81
CA VAL A 211 8.56 13.90 -10.05
C VAL A 211 8.87 15.25 -9.40
N THR A 212 8.78 16.34 -10.17
CA THR A 212 9.21 17.69 -9.73
C THR A 212 8.14 18.75 -10.00
N GLY A 213 8.38 19.93 -9.45
CA GLY A 213 7.51 21.09 -9.59
C GLY A 213 6.54 21.27 -8.43
N PRO A 214 5.58 22.23 -8.52
CA PRO A 214 4.68 22.55 -7.41
C PRO A 214 3.79 21.37 -6.95
N GLU A 215 3.50 20.44 -7.84
CA GLU A 215 2.74 19.21 -7.58
C GLU A 215 3.64 17.98 -7.48
N GLY A 216 4.98 18.17 -7.46
CA GLY A 216 5.97 17.11 -7.46
C GLY A 216 6.19 16.46 -6.09
N ALA A 217 6.98 15.40 -6.10
CA ALA A 217 7.26 14.56 -4.93
C ALA A 217 7.72 15.38 -3.69
N ALA A 218 8.70 16.27 -3.87
CA ALA A 218 9.25 17.07 -2.78
C ALA A 218 8.25 18.10 -2.26
N ALA A 219 7.53 18.79 -3.15
CA ALA A 219 6.59 19.84 -2.78
C ALA A 219 5.36 19.29 -2.05
N VAL A 220 4.78 18.19 -2.56
CA VAL A 220 3.53 17.61 -2.02
C VAL A 220 3.80 16.77 -0.77
N PHE A 221 4.83 15.92 -0.79
CA PHE A 221 5.05 14.93 0.27
C PHE A 221 6.21 15.29 1.23
N GLY A 222 7.07 16.26 0.86
CA GLY A 222 8.20 16.70 1.70
C GLY A 222 7.76 17.25 3.07
N PRO A 223 6.73 18.11 3.17
CA PRO A 223 6.29 18.68 4.44
C PRO A 223 5.92 17.61 5.49
N GLN A 224 5.16 16.59 5.12
CA GLN A 224 4.80 15.51 6.04
C GLN A 224 5.99 14.63 6.46
N LYS A 225 7.09 14.66 5.69
CA LYS A 225 8.36 13.98 5.99
C LYS A 225 9.31 14.86 6.81
N GLY A 226 8.90 16.10 7.11
CA GLY A 226 9.66 17.05 7.94
C GLY A 226 10.54 18.01 7.15
N ALA A 227 10.42 18.09 5.81
CA ALA A 227 11.19 19.02 4.99
C ALA A 227 10.66 20.47 5.15
N ASP A 228 11.57 21.40 5.39
CA ASP A 228 11.32 22.82 5.29
C ASP A 228 11.32 23.31 3.82
N PRO A 229 10.87 24.56 3.55
CA PRO A 229 10.81 25.06 2.17
C PRO A 229 12.16 25.13 1.45
N GLU A 230 13.27 25.34 2.16
CA GLU A 230 14.61 25.35 1.56
C GLU A 230 15.04 23.96 1.14
N LEU A 231 14.84 22.97 2.00
CA LEU A 231 15.14 21.58 1.71
C LEU A 231 14.23 21.03 0.59
N ILE A 232 12.94 21.39 0.56
CA ILE A 232 12.03 21.05 -0.55
C ILE A 232 12.62 21.50 -1.88
N GLY A 233 13.15 22.74 -1.96
CA GLY A 233 13.78 23.24 -3.18
C GLY A 233 15.03 22.45 -3.57
N ARG A 234 15.86 22.02 -2.61
CA ARG A 234 17.04 21.16 -2.88
C ARG A 234 16.66 19.78 -3.36
N LEU A 235 15.67 19.17 -2.71
CA LEU A 235 15.15 17.84 -3.09
C LEU A 235 14.53 17.85 -4.48
N ASP A 236 13.74 18.88 -4.80
CA ASP A 236 13.14 19.03 -6.14
C ASP A 236 14.22 19.17 -7.23
N ALA A 237 15.23 20.01 -6.98
CA ALA A 237 16.36 20.16 -7.90
C ALA A 237 17.16 18.85 -8.06
N GLY A 238 17.34 18.09 -6.99
CA GLY A 238 17.97 16.77 -7.00
C GLY A 238 17.22 15.75 -7.83
N LEU A 239 15.92 15.65 -7.64
CA LEU A 239 15.04 14.79 -8.42
C LEU A 239 15.01 15.19 -9.90
N HIS A 240 15.00 16.50 -10.20
CA HIS A 240 15.08 17.01 -11.56
C HIS A 240 16.38 16.59 -12.23
N ARG A 241 17.53 16.76 -11.53
CA ARG A 241 18.82 16.30 -12.02
C ARG A 241 18.84 14.80 -12.29
N PHE A 242 18.20 14.00 -11.44
CA PHE A 242 18.13 12.55 -11.67
C PHE A 242 17.24 12.21 -12.88
N CYS A 243 16.14 12.91 -13.08
CA CYS A 243 15.34 12.75 -14.30
C CYS A 243 16.15 13.05 -15.57
N ASP A 244 16.93 14.15 -15.58
CA ASP A 244 17.81 14.50 -16.71
C ASP A 244 18.85 13.40 -16.98
N PHE A 245 19.45 12.86 -15.91
CA PHE A 245 20.43 11.77 -16.01
C PHE A 245 19.83 10.49 -16.57
N ALA A 246 18.60 10.16 -16.15
CA ALA A 246 17.89 8.94 -16.53
C ALA A 246 17.10 9.05 -17.84
N ASP A 247 17.11 10.22 -18.50
CA ASP A 247 16.31 10.56 -19.69
C ASP A 247 14.79 10.35 -19.46
N ILE A 248 14.32 10.82 -18.30
CA ILE A 248 12.91 10.71 -17.89
C ILE A 248 12.27 12.10 -17.86
N TYR A 249 11.06 12.23 -18.43
CA TYR A 249 10.32 13.48 -18.35
C TYR A 249 9.87 13.74 -16.90
N PRO A 250 10.29 14.87 -16.26
CA PRO A 250 9.99 15.13 -14.85
C PRO A 250 8.50 15.26 -14.52
N GLY A 251 7.68 15.59 -15.53
CA GLY A 251 6.22 15.68 -15.43
C GLY A 251 5.48 14.34 -15.56
N THR A 252 6.18 13.19 -15.60
CA THR A 252 5.54 11.87 -15.74
C THR A 252 4.62 11.60 -14.57
N PRO A 253 3.29 11.38 -14.81
CA PRO A 253 2.32 11.15 -13.73
C PRO A 253 2.67 9.92 -12.89
N GLY A 254 2.54 10.03 -11.56
CA GLY A 254 2.79 8.96 -10.61
C GLY A 254 4.28 8.69 -10.30
N TYR A 255 5.21 9.25 -11.07
CA TYR A 255 6.65 9.04 -10.82
C TYR A 255 7.17 9.79 -9.60
N GLY A 256 6.37 10.69 -9.00
CA GLY A 256 6.64 11.31 -7.70
C GLY A 256 6.32 10.43 -6.50
N ALA A 257 5.66 9.29 -6.69
CA ALA A 257 5.35 8.37 -5.61
C ALA A 257 6.61 7.92 -4.86
N ALA A 258 6.48 7.70 -3.55
CA ALA A 258 7.58 7.31 -2.65
C ALA A 258 8.84 8.20 -2.77
N GLY A 259 8.65 9.51 -3.04
CA GLY A 259 9.78 10.41 -3.19
C GLY A 259 10.62 10.16 -4.44
N GLY A 260 9.99 9.72 -5.52
CA GLY A 260 10.63 9.50 -6.81
C GLY A 260 11.21 8.11 -7.03
N VAL A 261 10.90 7.11 -6.20
CA VAL A 261 11.35 5.70 -6.37
C VAL A 261 11.17 5.19 -7.80
N PRO A 262 10.07 5.49 -8.52
CA PRO A 262 9.91 5.07 -9.92
C PRO A 262 11.04 5.54 -10.84
N VAL A 263 11.69 6.68 -10.56
CA VAL A 263 12.81 7.20 -11.37
C VAL A 263 14.01 6.25 -11.30
N GLY A 264 14.42 5.86 -10.09
CA GLY A 264 15.54 4.94 -9.88
C GLY A 264 15.27 3.56 -10.48
N LEU A 265 14.07 3.02 -10.31
CA LEU A 265 13.70 1.71 -10.86
C LEU A 265 13.57 1.73 -12.40
N HIS A 266 13.08 2.84 -12.97
CA HIS A 266 13.07 3.05 -14.41
C HIS A 266 14.51 3.03 -14.98
N TRP A 267 15.41 3.82 -14.39
CA TRP A 267 16.81 3.82 -14.77
C TRP A 267 17.42 2.42 -14.66
N LEU A 268 17.25 1.73 -13.53
CA LEU A 268 17.74 0.37 -13.31
C LEU A 268 17.27 -0.61 -14.39
N SER A 269 15.98 -0.58 -14.70
CA SER A 269 15.40 -1.45 -15.72
C SER A 269 15.89 -1.13 -17.13
N SER A 270 16.20 0.15 -17.42
CA SER A 270 16.64 0.61 -18.74
C SER A 270 18.13 0.34 -19.00
N VAL A 271 18.99 0.41 -17.97
CA VAL A 271 20.45 0.34 -18.11
C VAL A 271 20.95 -0.98 -18.72
N VAL A 272 20.25 -2.08 -18.47
CA VAL A 272 20.59 -3.41 -18.98
C VAL A 272 19.84 -3.73 -20.27
N THR A 273 18.59 -3.31 -20.38
CA THR A 273 17.73 -3.64 -21.53
C THR A 273 18.04 -2.78 -22.75
N GLY A 274 18.64 -1.59 -22.56
CA GLY A 274 18.89 -0.60 -23.61
C GLY A 274 17.62 -0.10 -24.30
N GLY A 275 16.44 -0.29 -23.66
CA GLY A 275 15.13 -0.02 -24.26
C GLY A 275 14.09 0.41 -23.21
N ALA A 276 12.82 0.18 -23.52
CA ALA A 276 11.73 0.51 -22.62
C ALA A 276 11.86 -0.24 -21.28
N PRO A 277 11.65 0.44 -20.14
CA PRO A 277 11.73 -0.18 -18.83
C PRO A 277 10.61 -1.22 -18.66
N ARG A 278 10.90 -2.28 -17.91
CA ARG A 278 9.91 -3.28 -17.46
C ARG A 278 9.26 -2.80 -16.18
N LEU A 279 8.56 -1.69 -16.24
CA LEU A 279 7.98 -1.02 -15.08
C LEU A 279 6.55 -0.58 -15.39
N HIS A 280 5.62 -1.02 -14.56
CA HIS A 280 4.20 -0.75 -14.68
C HIS A 280 3.69 -0.08 -13.41
N LEU A 281 3.19 1.15 -13.55
CA LEU A 281 2.49 1.83 -12.48
C LEU A 281 1.01 1.39 -12.49
N ARG A 282 0.48 0.98 -11.34
CA ARG A 282 -0.89 0.49 -11.20
C ARG A 282 -1.56 1.11 -9.99
N PRO A 283 -2.89 1.35 -10.04
CA PRO A 283 -3.67 1.69 -8.85
C PRO A 283 -3.56 0.58 -7.79
N GLY A 284 -3.24 0.96 -6.55
CA GLY A 284 -2.97 -0.01 -5.49
C GLY A 284 -4.22 -0.79 -5.08
N ALA A 285 -5.27 -0.08 -4.69
CA ALA A 285 -6.50 -0.70 -4.21
C ALA A 285 -7.17 -1.61 -5.27
N GLU A 286 -7.21 -1.19 -6.54
CA GLU A 286 -7.78 -1.99 -7.62
C GLU A 286 -6.96 -3.25 -7.89
N THR A 287 -5.63 -3.13 -7.94
CA THR A 287 -4.73 -4.27 -8.15
C THR A 287 -4.82 -5.30 -7.03
N VAL A 288 -4.90 -4.84 -5.77
CA VAL A 288 -5.10 -5.72 -4.62
C VAL A 288 -6.45 -6.40 -4.71
N ALA A 289 -7.54 -5.66 -4.97
CA ALA A 289 -8.89 -6.21 -5.08
C ALA A 289 -8.99 -7.34 -6.12
N GLU A 290 -8.36 -7.14 -7.30
CA GLU A 290 -8.29 -8.17 -8.35
C GLU A 290 -7.50 -9.39 -7.88
N ALA A 291 -6.34 -9.17 -7.27
CA ALA A 291 -5.45 -10.25 -6.85
C ALA A 291 -6.05 -11.13 -5.73
N VAL A 292 -6.80 -10.52 -4.80
CA VAL A 292 -7.49 -11.26 -3.72
C VAL A 292 -8.84 -11.83 -4.14
N GLY A 293 -9.29 -11.59 -5.37
CA GLY A 293 -10.54 -12.12 -5.91
C GLY A 293 -11.82 -11.44 -5.38
N LEU A 294 -11.69 -10.22 -4.83
CA LEU A 294 -12.82 -9.49 -4.27
C LEU A 294 -14.03 -9.36 -5.21
N PRO A 295 -13.88 -9.12 -6.54
CA PRO A 295 -15.03 -9.05 -7.44
C PRO A 295 -15.88 -10.33 -7.45
N GLY A 296 -15.25 -11.50 -7.39
CA GLY A 296 -15.96 -12.78 -7.31
C GLY A 296 -16.70 -12.95 -5.97
N PHE A 297 -16.03 -12.67 -4.88
CA PHE A 297 -16.67 -12.73 -3.55
C PHE A 297 -17.84 -11.74 -3.42
N ALA A 298 -17.70 -10.52 -3.95
CA ALA A 298 -18.77 -9.54 -3.93
C ALA A 298 -20.02 -10.00 -4.68
N ALA A 299 -19.84 -10.65 -5.85
CA ALA A 299 -20.95 -11.14 -6.66
C ALA A 299 -21.74 -12.30 -6.01
N ASP A 300 -21.08 -13.06 -5.13
CA ASP A 300 -21.64 -14.24 -4.47
C ASP A 300 -22.05 -13.95 -3.01
N SER A 301 -22.08 -12.65 -2.58
CA SER A 301 -22.38 -12.25 -1.19
C SER A 301 -23.65 -11.42 -1.07
N ASP A 302 -24.20 -11.39 0.15
CA ASP A 302 -25.40 -10.59 0.50
C ASP A 302 -25.02 -9.19 1.02
N LEU A 303 -23.77 -9.01 1.47
CA LEU A 303 -23.25 -7.75 1.98
C LEU A 303 -21.74 -7.66 1.79
N VAL A 304 -21.25 -6.52 1.25
CA VAL A 304 -19.83 -6.17 1.23
C VAL A 304 -19.57 -5.04 2.22
N VAL A 305 -18.60 -5.23 3.10
CA VAL A 305 -18.22 -4.25 4.13
C VAL A 305 -16.80 -3.79 3.91
N THR A 306 -16.60 -2.49 3.82
CA THR A 306 -15.27 -1.87 3.80
C THR A 306 -15.10 -0.92 4.97
N GLY A 307 -13.91 -0.34 5.13
CA GLY A 307 -13.68 0.64 6.17
C GLY A 307 -12.25 1.11 6.24
N GLU A 308 -12.06 2.21 6.95
CA GLU A 308 -10.76 2.81 7.25
C GLU A 308 -10.84 3.74 8.47
N GLY A 309 -9.70 4.28 8.92
CA GLY A 309 -9.65 5.18 10.07
C GLY A 309 -10.43 6.48 9.89
N ARG A 310 -10.50 7.05 8.68
CA ARG A 310 -11.24 8.28 8.33
C ARG A 310 -11.68 8.26 6.89
N VAL A 311 -12.99 8.34 6.69
CA VAL A 311 -13.62 8.48 5.38
C VAL A 311 -13.86 9.95 5.07
N ASP A 312 -13.27 10.44 4.00
CA ASP A 312 -13.47 11.78 3.46
C ASP A 312 -13.57 11.75 1.92
N GLY A 313 -13.63 12.90 1.26
CA GLY A 313 -13.77 12.97 -0.19
C GLY A 313 -12.65 12.27 -0.97
N GLN A 314 -11.46 12.09 -0.38
CA GLN A 314 -10.34 11.38 -1.03
C GLN A 314 -10.52 9.87 -0.96
N SER A 315 -11.27 9.36 0.00
CA SER A 315 -11.53 7.91 0.17
C SER A 315 -12.25 7.29 -1.01
N PHE A 316 -12.96 8.10 -1.80
CA PHE A 316 -13.67 7.69 -3.03
C PHE A 316 -12.85 7.85 -4.31
N THR A 317 -11.58 8.28 -4.21
CA THR A 317 -10.75 8.54 -5.38
C THR A 317 -9.59 7.54 -5.42
N GLY A 318 -9.83 6.34 -5.94
CA GLY A 318 -8.82 5.30 -6.15
C GLY A 318 -8.32 4.59 -4.90
N LYS A 319 -8.86 4.92 -3.70
CA LYS A 319 -8.52 4.26 -2.45
C LYS A 319 -9.41 3.06 -2.16
N VAL A 320 -9.08 2.31 -1.09
CA VAL A 320 -9.77 1.06 -0.74
C VAL A 320 -11.29 1.24 -0.63
N VAL A 321 -11.77 2.23 0.15
CA VAL A 321 -13.22 2.42 0.36
C VAL A 321 -13.95 2.62 -0.97
N GLY A 322 -13.49 3.55 -1.81
CA GLY A 322 -14.10 3.81 -3.13
C GLY A 322 -14.04 2.58 -4.03
N THR A 323 -12.89 1.92 -4.11
CA THR A 323 -12.70 0.71 -4.94
C THR A 323 -13.63 -0.42 -4.52
N VAL A 324 -13.77 -0.69 -3.21
CA VAL A 324 -14.66 -1.74 -2.71
C VAL A 324 -16.13 -1.41 -2.97
N LEU A 325 -16.54 -0.15 -2.76
CA LEU A 325 -17.91 0.29 -3.06
C LEU A 325 -18.23 0.21 -4.55
N ASP A 326 -17.28 0.56 -5.42
CA ASP A 326 -17.44 0.43 -6.87
C ASP A 326 -17.58 -1.04 -7.32
N ILE A 327 -16.84 -1.96 -6.68
CA ILE A 327 -16.94 -3.39 -6.93
C ILE A 327 -18.31 -3.91 -6.47
N ALA A 328 -18.74 -3.57 -5.25
CA ALA A 328 -20.05 -3.95 -4.74
C ALA A 328 -21.20 -3.40 -5.62
N GLY A 329 -21.09 -2.14 -6.05
CA GLY A 329 -22.07 -1.53 -6.95
C GLY A 329 -22.15 -2.19 -8.31
N ARG A 330 -21.01 -2.63 -8.88
CA ARG A 330 -20.99 -3.41 -10.13
C ARG A 330 -21.59 -4.80 -10.00
N ALA A 331 -21.51 -5.38 -8.80
CA ALA A 331 -22.10 -6.67 -8.46
C ALA A 331 -23.58 -6.57 -8.07
N ASP A 332 -24.15 -5.36 -7.93
CA ASP A 332 -25.49 -5.09 -7.39
C ASP A 332 -25.64 -5.64 -5.95
N THR A 333 -24.56 -5.63 -5.19
CA THR A 333 -24.49 -6.16 -3.82
C THR A 333 -24.58 -5.01 -2.82
N PRO A 334 -25.44 -5.09 -1.78
CA PRO A 334 -25.48 -4.12 -0.70
C PRO A 334 -24.12 -3.89 -0.07
N ALA A 335 -23.82 -2.63 0.28
CA ALA A 335 -22.54 -2.27 0.84
C ALA A 335 -22.63 -1.50 2.15
N ALA A 336 -21.59 -1.64 2.98
CA ALA A 336 -21.44 -0.90 4.22
C ALA A 336 -20.02 -0.36 4.39
N VAL A 337 -19.92 0.75 5.15
CA VAL A 337 -18.66 1.38 5.52
C VAL A 337 -18.57 1.46 7.04
N VAL A 338 -17.51 0.88 7.61
CA VAL A 338 -17.14 1.03 9.03
C VAL A 338 -15.95 1.98 9.09
N ALA A 339 -16.08 3.10 9.79
CA ALA A 339 -14.99 4.08 9.85
C ALA A 339 -14.79 4.65 11.26
N GLY A 340 -13.53 5.05 11.54
CA GLY A 340 -13.24 5.80 12.76
C GLY A 340 -13.98 7.13 12.79
N GLU A 341 -14.06 7.80 11.64
CA GLU A 341 -14.78 9.06 11.43
C GLU A 341 -15.29 9.13 9.98
N ILE A 342 -16.52 9.57 9.78
CA ILE A 342 -17.12 9.80 8.45
C ILE A 342 -17.33 11.30 8.27
N ARG A 343 -16.53 11.95 7.41
CA ARG A 343 -16.54 13.40 7.15
C ARG A 343 -17.23 13.83 5.86
N THR A 344 -17.81 12.88 5.15
CA THR A 344 -18.48 13.13 3.87
C THR A 344 -19.73 12.28 3.77
N GLU A 345 -20.65 12.67 2.88
CA GLU A 345 -21.81 11.86 2.58
C GLU A 345 -21.38 10.55 1.90
N LEU A 346 -21.96 9.45 2.34
CA LEU A 346 -21.79 8.15 1.69
C LEU A 346 -22.72 8.05 0.47
N PRO A 347 -22.41 7.21 -0.52
CA PRO A 347 -23.31 6.93 -1.62
C PRO A 347 -24.68 6.42 -1.15
N ASP A 348 -25.74 6.69 -1.92
CA ASP A 348 -27.09 6.26 -1.60
C ASP A 348 -27.17 4.74 -1.41
N GLY A 349 -27.84 4.31 -0.34
CA GLY A 349 -28.01 2.89 -0.01
C GLY A 349 -26.84 2.26 0.75
N VAL A 350 -25.72 2.94 0.94
CA VAL A 350 -24.58 2.44 1.72
C VAL A 350 -24.81 2.63 3.21
N ILE A 351 -24.69 1.55 3.98
CA ILE A 351 -24.81 1.58 5.44
C ILE A 351 -23.53 2.18 6.04
N GLY A 352 -23.63 3.30 6.76
CA GLY A 352 -22.50 3.92 7.47
C GLY A 352 -22.50 3.57 8.96
N ILE A 353 -21.37 3.07 9.48
CA ILE A 353 -21.12 2.82 10.90
C ILE A 353 -19.87 3.57 11.33
N GLU A 354 -20.04 4.63 12.09
CA GLU A 354 -18.92 5.36 12.69
C GLU A 354 -18.53 4.76 14.04
N LEU A 355 -17.23 4.63 14.32
CA LEU A 355 -16.76 4.13 15.61
C LEU A 355 -17.20 5.10 16.72
N GLY A 356 -17.65 4.55 17.85
CA GLY A 356 -18.09 5.35 19.00
C GLY A 356 -16.95 6.22 19.56
N PRO A 357 -17.30 7.26 20.35
CA PRO A 357 -16.32 8.20 20.91
C PRO A 357 -15.28 7.46 21.74
N ARG A 358 -14.08 7.99 21.67
CA ARG A 358 -12.93 7.44 22.38
C ARG A 358 -13.11 7.58 23.90
N SER A 359 -13.18 6.46 24.64
CA SER A 359 -13.15 6.42 26.11
C SER A 359 -11.72 6.11 26.59
N ASP A 360 -11.17 6.88 27.51
CA ASP A 360 -9.82 6.64 28.05
C ASP A 360 -9.74 5.38 28.93
N ALA A 361 -10.89 4.76 29.23
CA ALA A 361 -10.99 3.57 30.08
C ALA A 361 -10.57 2.26 29.37
N ASP A 362 -10.54 2.23 28.02
CA ASP A 362 -10.42 0.98 27.24
C ASP A 362 -8.96 0.53 27.02
N GLY A 363 -7.95 1.35 27.32
CA GLY A 363 -6.54 1.00 27.23
C GLY A 363 -6.11 0.53 25.82
N PRO A 364 -5.11 -0.40 25.72
CA PRO A 364 -4.57 -0.88 24.43
C PRO A 364 -5.56 -1.66 23.55
N ARG A 365 -6.64 -2.22 24.11
CA ARG A 365 -7.66 -2.99 23.38
C ARG A 365 -8.83 -2.13 22.89
N ARG A 366 -8.68 -0.85 22.92
CA ARG A 366 -9.74 0.09 22.61
C ARG A 366 -10.28 -0.03 21.20
N THR A 367 -9.39 -0.10 20.20
CA THR A 367 -9.79 -0.22 18.79
C THR A 367 -10.49 -1.55 18.51
N GLU A 368 -10.02 -2.65 19.09
CA GLU A 368 -10.67 -3.96 19.05
C GLU A 368 -12.12 -3.87 19.55
N SER A 369 -12.32 -3.30 20.75
CA SER A 369 -13.66 -3.14 21.33
C SER A 369 -14.59 -2.28 20.49
N GLN A 370 -14.07 -1.18 19.91
CA GLN A 370 -14.85 -0.29 19.05
C GLN A 370 -15.23 -0.94 17.71
N LEU A 371 -14.33 -1.68 17.07
CA LEU A 371 -14.59 -2.38 15.82
C LEU A 371 -15.56 -3.56 16.02
N ARG A 372 -15.43 -4.27 17.14
CA ARG A 372 -16.38 -5.32 17.51
C ARG A 372 -17.79 -4.74 17.77
N ASP A 373 -17.89 -3.61 18.47
CA ASP A 373 -19.17 -2.90 18.65
C ASP A 373 -19.74 -2.41 17.31
N ALA A 374 -18.90 -1.90 16.42
CA ALA A 374 -19.32 -1.51 15.07
C ALA A 374 -19.88 -2.71 14.28
N GLY A 375 -19.25 -3.89 14.41
CA GLY A 375 -19.76 -5.13 13.83
C GLY A 375 -21.15 -5.52 14.31
N ARG A 376 -21.44 -5.40 15.63
CA ARG A 376 -22.80 -5.62 16.18
C ARG A 376 -23.82 -4.66 15.60
N ARG A 377 -23.52 -3.36 15.63
CA ARG A 377 -24.41 -2.32 15.08
C ARG A 377 -24.64 -2.46 13.58
N LEU A 378 -23.63 -2.93 12.86
CA LEU A 378 -23.76 -3.22 11.44
C LEU A 378 -24.75 -4.38 11.20
N ALA A 379 -24.62 -5.47 11.97
CA ALA A 379 -25.52 -6.62 11.86
C ALA A 379 -26.97 -6.23 12.19
N GLU A 380 -27.20 -5.44 13.25
CA GLU A 380 -28.53 -4.92 13.60
C GLU A 380 -29.14 -4.09 12.46
N ARG A 381 -28.36 -3.13 11.89
CA ARG A 381 -28.80 -2.32 10.75
C ARG A 381 -29.09 -3.15 9.50
N TYR A 382 -28.25 -4.14 9.21
CA TYR A 382 -28.44 -5.02 8.06
C TYR A 382 -29.76 -5.81 8.18
N LEU A 383 -30.07 -6.37 9.37
CA LEU A 383 -31.32 -7.09 9.62
C LEU A 383 -32.56 -6.19 9.50
N GLU A 384 -32.47 -4.92 9.91
CA GLU A 384 -33.54 -3.93 9.73
C GLU A 384 -33.84 -3.71 8.24
N THR A 385 -32.80 -3.55 7.40
CA THR A 385 -32.97 -3.36 5.96
C THR A 385 -33.58 -4.58 5.25
N CYS A 386 -33.27 -5.80 5.71
CA CYS A 386 -33.87 -7.04 5.19
C CYS A 386 -35.37 -7.16 5.54
N THR A 387 -35.79 -6.65 6.71
CA THR A 387 -37.19 -6.69 7.13
C THR A 387 -38.08 -5.68 6.44
N ASP A 388 -37.54 -4.56 5.99
CA ASP A 388 -38.29 -3.51 5.26
C ASP A 388 -38.51 -3.83 3.76
N GLN A 389 -37.83 -4.82 3.22
CA GLN A 389 -37.94 -5.26 1.83
C GLN A 389 -38.82 -6.51 1.62
N GLY A 390 -39.31 -7.14 2.69
CA GLY A 390 -40.19 -8.33 2.68
C GLY A 390 -41.62 -7.97 2.97
#